data_1e5d3e6341194cafa6ed3b1d34357496
#
_entry.id   1e5d3e6341194cafa6ed3b1d34357496
#
_cell.length_a   1.000
_cell.length_b   1.000
_cell.length_c   1.000
_cell.angle_alpha   90.00
_cell.angle_beta   90.00
_cell.angle_gamma   90.00
#
_symmetry.space_group_name_H-M   'P 1'
#
loop_
_entity.id
_entity.type
_entity.pdbx_description
1 polymer ?
#
loop_
_entity_poly.entity_id
_entity_poly.type
_entity_poly.pdbx_seq_one_letter_code
_entity_poly.pdbx_strand_id
1 'polypeptide(L)'
;FLKGALSPESSEWLKRLEPDMKVFRFEKQCGYFNTLNESQKQEERINIQNGINFAKKVLTTCECDLLILDEFLGVLDLELMSMEDFSNMLSLREENVSLILTGKVCPPQVKEHADVVTRIENDTNI
;
A
#
# COMPACT_ATOMS: atom_id res chain seq x y z
N PHE A 1 -3.11 -2.75 -1.16
CA PHE A 1 -3.55 -1.98 -2.34
C PHE A 1 -4.07 -2.82 -3.51
N LEU A 2 -3.64 -4.06 -3.67
CA LEU A 2 -4.00 -4.84 -4.86
C LEU A 2 -4.70 -6.18 -4.57
N LYS A 3 -4.94 -6.48 -3.32
CA LYS A 3 -5.50 -7.78 -2.88
C LYS A 3 -7.04 -7.81 -2.81
N GLY A 4 -7.69 -6.69 -3.05
CA GLY A 4 -9.13 -6.59 -2.92
C GLY A 4 -9.61 -6.45 -1.47
N ALA A 5 -10.90 -6.57 -1.27
CA ALA A 5 -11.53 -6.38 0.03
C ALA A 5 -11.19 -7.50 1.02
N LEU A 6 -11.09 -7.15 2.30
CA LEU A 6 -10.94 -8.14 3.37
C LEU A 6 -12.23 -8.93 3.58
N SER A 7 -12.09 -10.19 4.00
CA SER A 7 -13.23 -10.95 4.49
C SER A 7 -13.78 -10.31 5.78
N PRO A 8 -15.09 -10.47 6.07
CA PRO A 8 -15.65 -9.95 7.32
C PRO A 8 -14.96 -10.49 8.57
N GLU A 9 -14.54 -11.74 8.55
CA GLU A 9 -13.83 -12.39 9.64
C GLU A 9 -12.46 -11.76 9.91
N SER A 10 -11.67 -11.56 8.86
CA SER A 10 -10.36 -10.89 8.97
C SER A 10 -10.52 -9.45 9.45
N SER A 11 -11.52 -8.74 8.96
CA SER A 11 -11.81 -7.36 9.36
C SER A 11 -12.13 -7.26 10.84
N GLU A 12 -12.90 -8.22 11.38
CA GLU A 12 -13.24 -8.25 12.81
C GLU A 12 -12.01 -8.50 13.68
N TRP A 13 -11.13 -9.40 13.29
CA TRP A 13 -9.88 -9.65 14.01
C TRP A 13 -9.01 -8.39 14.07
N LEU A 14 -8.89 -7.68 12.96
CA LEU A 14 -8.07 -6.46 12.88
C LEU A 14 -8.61 -5.34 13.77
N LYS A 15 -9.93 -5.24 13.94
CA LYS A 15 -10.55 -4.25 14.83
C LYS A 15 -10.13 -4.42 16.29
N ARG A 16 -9.76 -5.62 16.70
CA ARG A 16 -9.28 -5.88 18.06
C ARG A 16 -7.93 -5.22 18.36
N LEU A 17 -7.21 -4.81 17.34
CA LEU A 17 -5.91 -4.15 17.49
C LEU A 17 -6.06 -2.64 17.72
N GLU A 18 -7.24 -2.08 17.54
CA GLU A 18 -7.48 -0.67 17.77
C GLU A 18 -7.49 -0.35 19.27
N PRO A 19 -7.03 0.83 19.70
CA PRO A 19 -6.56 1.96 18.88
C PRO A 19 -5.08 1.91 18.50
N ASP A 20 -4.30 0.94 18.99
CA ASP A 20 -2.85 0.87 18.78
C ASP A 20 -2.49 0.65 17.32
N MET A 21 -3.30 -0.12 16.61
CA MET A 21 -3.14 -0.39 15.19
C MET A 21 -4.47 -0.22 14.47
N LYS A 22 -4.49 0.58 13.42
CA LYS A 22 -5.67 0.78 12.58
C LYS A 22 -5.39 0.29 11.17
N VAL A 23 -6.35 -0.42 10.58
CA VAL A 23 -6.25 -0.96 9.23
C VAL A 23 -7.34 -0.36 8.37
N PHE A 24 -6.94 0.16 7.20
CA PHE A 24 -7.83 0.76 6.23
C PHE A 24 -7.68 0.05 4.89
N ARG A 25 -8.79 -0.16 4.21
CA ARG A 25 -8.79 -0.74 2.87
C ARG A 25 -9.66 0.12 1.96
N PHE A 26 -9.15 0.34 0.77
CA PHE A 26 -9.83 1.17 -0.23
C PHE A 26 -10.29 0.35 -1.43
N GLU A 27 -9.71 -0.82 -1.64
CA GLU A 27 -10.12 -1.75 -2.69
C GLU A 27 -11.49 -2.35 -2.35
N LYS A 28 -12.40 -2.32 -3.31
CA LYS A 28 -13.78 -2.83 -3.15
C LYS A 28 -14.05 -4.08 -3.95
N GLN A 29 -13.26 -4.33 -5.00
CA GLN A 29 -13.40 -5.52 -5.82
C GLN A 29 -12.73 -6.72 -5.19
N CYS A 30 -13.24 -7.93 -5.45
CA CYS A 30 -12.63 -9.17 -4.97
C CYS A 30 -11.49 -9.60 -5.91
N GLY A 31 -10.40 -10.10 -5.32
CA GLY A 31 -9.25 -10.61 -6.05
C GLY A 31 -8.21 -9.56 -6.40
N TYR A 32 -7.22 -9.99 -7.17
CA TYR A 32 -6.12 -9.12 -7.55
C TYR A 32 -6.50 -8.21 -8.72
N PHE A 33 -5.89 -7.03 -8.79
CA PHE A 33 -6.15 -6.04 -9.83
C PHE A 33 -6.05 -6.61 -11.25
N ASN A 34 -5.03 -7.42 -11.52
CA ASN A 34 -4.80 -8.00 -12.86
C ASN A 34 -5.89 -8.96 -13.32
N THR A 35 -6.72 -9.47 -12.42
CA THR A 35 -7.80 -10.41 -12.74
C THR A 35 -9.14 -9.70 -13.04
N LEU A 36 -9.19 -8.37 -12.89
CA LEU A 36 -10.38 -7.59 -13.09
C LEU A 36 -10.59 -7.24 -14.57
N ASN A 37 -11.86 -7.04 -14.96
CA ASN A 37 -12.18 -6.49 -16.28
C ASN A 37 -11.91 -4.97 -16.32
N GLU A 38 -12.01 -4.35 -17.51
CA GLU A 38 -11.68 -2.93 -17.68
C GLU A 38 -12.55 -2.00 -16.83
N SER A 39 -13.85 -2.28 -16.71
CA SER A 39 -14.75 -1.48 -15.88
C SER A 39 -14.38 -1.57 -14.40
N GLN A 40 -14.10 -2.77 -13.91
CA GLN A 40 -13.67 -3.01 -12.54
C GLN A 40 -12.31 -2.38 -12.26
N LYS A 41 -11.38 -2.45 -13.21
CA LYS A 41 -10.07 -1.79 -13.10
C LYS A 41 -10.21 -0.28 -12.96
N GLN A 42 -11.13 0.32 -13.71
CA GLN A 42 -11.36 1.75 -13.65
C GLN A 42 -11.88 2.18 -12.27
N GLU A 43 -12.79 1.42 -11.70
CA GLU A 43 -13.29 1.66 -10.34
C GLU A 43 -12.17 1.49 -9.30
N GLU A 44 -11.36 0.44 -9.44
CA GLU A 44 -10.25 0.19 -8.51
C GLU A 44 -9.16 1.24 -8.61
N ARG A 45 -8.91 1.81 -9.79
CA ARG A 45 -7.99 2.95 -9.92
C ARG A 45 -8.45 4.14 -9.07
N ILE A 46 -9.73 4.41 -9.05
CA ILE A 46 -10.30 5.47 -8.20
C ILE A 46 -10.11 5.13 -6.73
N ASN A 47 -10.39 3.89 -6.33
CA ASN A 47 -10.22 3.44 -4.96
C ASN A 47 -8.75 3.47 -4.52
N ILE A 48 -7.84 3.06 -5.39
CA ILE A 48 -6.39 3.13 -5.14
C ILE A 48 -5.95 4.59 -4.98
N GLN A 49 -6.44 5.49 -5.82
CA GLN A 49 -6.13 6.92 -5.70
C GLN A 49 -6.64 7.50 -4.38
N ASN A 50 -7.82 7.09 -3.94
CA ASN A 50 -8.34 7.49 -2.63
C ASN A 50 -7.44 6.99 -1.50
N GLY A 51 -6.94 5.77 -1.61
CA GLY A 51 -5.97 5.20 -0.67
C GLY A 51 -4.66 5.97 -0.63
N ILE A 52 -4.15 6.37 -1.80
CA ILE A 52 -2.94 7.18 -1.92
C ILE A 52 -3.15 8.54 -1.25
N ASN A 53 -4.28 9.19 -1.51
CA ASN A 53 -4.59 10.48 -0.90
C ASN A 53 -4.70 10.38 0.62
N PHE A 54 -5.28 9.31 1.12
CA PHE A 54 -5.35 9.04 2.55
C PHE A 54 -3.94 8.84 3.15
N ALA A 55 -3.08 8.08 2.47
CA ALA A 55 -1.69 7.88 2.91
C ALA A 55 -0.93 9.20 2.98
N LYS A 56 -1.09 10.07 1.98
CA LYS A 56 -0.50 11.41 1.97
C LYS A 56 -0.95 12.22 3.17
N LYS A 57 -2.23 12.16 3.50
CA LYS A 57 -2.78 12.84 4.66
C LYS A 57 -2.18 12.32 5.98
N VAL A 58 -2.09 11.02 6.13
CA VAL A 58 -1.47 10.39 7.31
C VAL A 58 -0.02 10.81 7.48
N LEU A 59 0.74 10.86 6.37
CA LEU A 59 2.14 11.27 6.40
C LEU A 59 2.31 12.74 6.83
N THR A 60 1.36 13.61 6.51
CA THR A 60 1.45 15.05 6.83
C THR A 60 0.94 15.38 8.22
N THR A 61 0.03 14.61 8.79
CA THR A 61 -0.60 14.92 10.07
C THR A 61 0.08 14.30 11.29
N CYS A 62 1.08 13.47 11.09
CA CYS A 62 1.82 12.79 12.17
C CYS A 62 0.91 12.01 13.14
N GLU A 63 -0.19 11.45 12.65
CA GLU A 63 -1.15 10.70 13.46
C GLU A 63 -0.65 9.29 13.82
N CYS A 64 0.47 8.87 13.24
CA CYS A 64 1.06 7.56 13.52
C CYS A 64 2.59 7.63 13.57
N ASP A 65 3.20 6.64 14.19
CA ASP A 65 4.65 6.46 14.23
C ASP A 65 5.14 5.58 13.09
N LEU A 66 4.28 4.72 12.56
CA LEU A 66 4.57 3.78 11.50
C LEU A 66 3.39 3.68 10.55
N LEU A 67 3.64 3.89 9.27
CA LEU A 67 2.67 3.66 8.20
C LEU A 67 3.15 2.50 7.33
N ILE A 68 2.30 1.49 7.15
CA ILE A 68 2.57 0.35 6.27
C ILE A 68 1.61 0.44 5.09
N LEU A 69 2.16 0.49 3.88
CA LEU A 69 1.39 0.46 2.63
C LEU A 69 1.56 -0.91 1.98
N ASP A 70 0.63 -1.81 2.27
CA ASP A 70 0.67 -3.20 1.81
C ASP A 70 0.40 -3.31 0.31
N GLU A 71 1.23 -4.05 -0.41
CA GLU A 71 1.19 -4.22 -1.87
C GLU A 71 1.35 -2.91 -2.67
N PHE A 72 1.88 -1.89 -2.05
CA PHE A 72 2.07 -0.59 -2.71
C PHE A 72 3.12 -0.64 -3.83
N LEU A 73 4.12 -1.52 -3.71
CA LEU A 73 5.11 -1.70 -4.78
C LEU A 73 4.45 -2.16 -6.09
N GLY A 74 3.36 -2.91 -6.01
CA GLY A 74 2.58 -3.30 -7.18
C GLY A 74 1.89 -2.12 -7.85
N VAL A 75 1.48 -1.11 -7.09
CA VAL A 75 0.91 0.13 -7.65
C VAL A 75 1.93 0.83 -8.54
N LEU A 76 3.18 0.86 -8.10
CA LEU A 76 4.29 1.46 -8.86
C LEU A 76 4.70 0.58 -10.04
N ASP A 77 4.75 -0.73 -9.86
CA ASP A 77 5.10 -1.69 -10.90
C ASP A 77 4.07 -1.69 -12.05
N LEU A 78 2.79 -1.56 -11.72
CA LEU A 78 1.71 -1.45 -12.70
C LEU A 78 1.50 -0.03 -13.25
N GLU A 79 2.36 0.90 -12.88
CA GLU A 79 2.32 2.29 -13.33
C GLU A 79 0.99 3.00 -13.01
N LEU A 80 0.35 2.61 -11.90
CA LEU A 80 -0.86 3.27 -11.41
C LEU A 80 -0.56 4.57 -10.67
N MET A 81 0.71 4.82 -10.38
CA MET A 81 1.23 6.05 -9.82
C MET A 81 2.58 6.34 -10.49
N SER A 82 2.82 7.58 -10.88
CA SER A 82 4.11 7.96 -11.46
C SER A 82 5.20 8.01 -10.40
N MET A 83 6.46 7.85 -10.84
CA MET A 83 7.61 7.98 -9.93
C MET A 83 7.77 9.39 -9.40
N GLU A 84 7.35 10.39 -10.17
CA GLU A 84 7.32 11.79 -9.70
C GLU A 84 6.34 11.97 -8.55
N ASP A 85 5.11 11.46 -8.70
CA ASP A 85 4.10 11.51 -7.64
C ASP A 85 4.54 10.73 -6.41
N PHE A 86 5.19 9.59 -6.61
CA PHE A 86 5.75 8.79 -5.52
C PHE A 86 6.83 9.57 -4.76
N SER A 87 7.75 10.19 -5.47
CA SER A 87 8.79 11.02 -4.86
C SER A 87 8.19 12.19 -4.07
N ASN A 88 7.17 12.83 -4.63
CA ASN A 88 6.43 13.90 -3.96
C ASN A 88 5.74 13.40 -2.68
N MET A 89 5.14 12.22 -2.74
CA MET A 89 4.53 11.59 -1.56
C MET A 89 5.56 11.34 -0.47
N LEU A 90 6.72 10.80 -0.82
CA LEU A 90 7.80 10.55 0.16
C LEU A 90 8.28 11.84 0.83
N SER A 91 8.29 12.96 0.10
CA SER A 91 8.69 14.25 0.65
C SER A 91 7.73 14.79 1.72
N LEU A 92 6.50 14.28 1.75
CA LEU A 92 5.51 14.66 2.77
C LEU A 92 5.76 13.99 4.12
N ARG A 93 6.56 12.92 4.14
CA ARG A 93 6.82 12.15 5.36
C ARG A 93 7.57 13.00 6.38
N GLU A 94 7.00 13.10 7.56
CA GLU A 94 7.68 13.71 8.70
C GLU A 94 8.75 12.75 9.25
N GLU A 95 9.81 13.32 9.82
CA GLU A 95 11.00 12.58 10.26
C GLU A 95 10.71 11.49 11.27
N ASN A 96 9.72 11.70 12.12
CA ASN A 96 9.33 10.74 13.16
C ASN A 96 8.34 9.67 12.71
N VAL A 97 7.93 9.67 11.45
CA VAL A 97 7.06 8.65 10.87
C VAL A 97 7.89 7.69 10.03
N SER A 98 7.90 6.42 10.39
CA SER A 98 8.51 5.36 9.59
C SER A 98 7.53 4.87 8.54
N LEU A 99 8.02 4.58 7.33
CA LEU A 99 7.21 4.11 6.21
C LEU A 99 7.73 2.77 5.72
N ILE A 100 6.83 1.78 5.62
CA ILE A 100 7.13 0.46 5.06
C ILE A 100 6.24 0.23 3.85
N LEU A 101 6.87 -0.15 2.74
CA LEU A 101 6.19 -0.56 1.52
C LEU A 101 6.42 -2.04 1.29
N THR A 102 5.39 -2.77 0.93
CA THR A 102 5.52 -4.19 0.58
C THR A 102 5.04 -4.44 -0.84
N GLY A 103 5.45 -5.57 -1.40
CA GLY A 103 5.04 -6.01 -2.73
C GLY A 103 5.88 -7.17 -3.23
N LYS A 104 5.53 -7.66 -4.41
CA LYS A 104 6.20 -8.80 -5.04
C LYS A 104 7.46 -8.39 -5.80
N VAL A 105 7.46 -7.21 -6.39
CA VAL A 105 8.57 -6.66 -7.19
C VAL A 105 8.87 -5.26 -6.68
N CYS A 106 10.14 -4.97 -6.44
CA CYS A 106 10.56 -3.64 -6.07
C CYS A 106 11.23 -2.97 -7.29
N PRO A 107 10.59 -1.97 -7.90
CA PRO A 107 11.21 -1.25 -9.02
C PRO A 107 12.54 -0.62 -8.61
N PRO A 108 13.55 -0.62 -9.51
CA PRO A 108 14.87 -0.07 -9.17
C PRO A 108 14.84 1.38 -8.68
N GLN A 109 13.97 2.20 -9.23
CA GLN A 109 13.81 3.59 -8.82
C GLN A 109 13.35 3.73 -7.36
N VAL A 110 12.58 2.76 -6.87
CA VAL A 110 12.11 2.73 -5.47
C VAL A 110 13.27 2.46 -4.53
N LYS A 111 14.19 1.58 -4.92
CA LYS A 111 15.37 1.25 -4.12
C LYS A 111 16.25 2.47 -3.84
N GLU A 112 16.31 3.41 -4.76
CA GLU A 112 17.08 4.64 -4.60
C GLU A 112 16.54 5.53 -3.47
N HIS A 113 15.27 5.42 -3.16
CA HIS A 113 14.61 6.19 -2.09
C HIS A 113 14.57 5.46 -0.74
N ALA A 114 14.90 4.17 -0.71
CA ALA A 114 14.77 3.36 0.50
C ALA A 114 16.06 3.38 1.33
N ASP A 115 15.90 3.44 2.65
CA ASP A 115 17.01 3.28 3.58
C ASP A 115 17.40 1.81 3.72
N VAL A 116 16.41 0.92 3.70
CA VAL A 116 16.59 -0.53 3.80
C VAL A 116 15.69 -1.24 2.81
N VAL A 117 16.22 -2.21 2.09
CA VAL A 117 15.46 -3.09 1.21
C VAL A 117 15.65 -4.53 1.69
N THR A 118 14.55 -5.20 1.99
CA THR A 118 14.55 -6.59 2.44
C THR A 118 13.81 -7.46 1.44
N ARG A 119 14.40 -8.58 1.07
CA ARG A 119 13.78 -9.58 0.23
C ARG A 119 13.46 -10.82 1.06
N ILE A 120 12.21 -11.28 0.96
CA ILE A 120 11.76 -12.50 1.65
C ILE A 120 11.58 -13.59 0.60
N GLU A 121 12.25 -14.71 0.79
CA GLU A 121 12.19 -15.86 -0.10
C GLU A 121 11.77 -17.11 0.67
N ASN A 122 11.02 -17.98 0.00
CA ASN A 122 10.74 -19.31 0.54
C ASN A 122 11.94 -20.21 0.31
N ASP A 123 12.45 -20.78 1.38
CA ASP A 123 13.62 -21.67 1.34
C ASP A 123 13.23 -23.12 1.04
N THR A 124 11.97 -23.44 1.12
CA THR A 124 11.44 -24.78 0.81
C THR A 124 10.33 -24.72 -0.22
N ASN A 125 10.26 -25.72 -1.09
CA ASN A 125 9.24 -25.86 -2.14
C ASN A 125 8.05 -26.74 -1.69
N ILE A 126 7.75 -26.72 -0.42
CA ILE A 126 6.64 -27.53 0.13
C ILE A 126 5.37 -26.71 0.15
#